data_82026fab7ad185c80d2232a331233d38
#
_entry.id   82026fab7ad185c80d2232a331233d38
#
_cell.length_a   1.000
_cell.length_b   1.000
_cell.length_c   1.000
_cell.angle_alpha   90.00
_cell.angle_beta   90.00
_cell.angle_gamma   90.00
#
_symmetry.space_group_name_H-M   'P 1'
#
loop_
_entity.id
_entity.type
_entity.pdbx_description
1 polymer ?
#
loop_
_entity_poly.entity_id
_entity_poly.type
_entity_poly.pdbx_seq_one_letter_code
_entity_poly.pdbx_strand_id
1 'polypeptide(L)'
;MDSENEKRELDLLDLFRMFFNWLGFCIKSFFKGLLWILKFSFKNWKIIFASVLIGCGISFYFSQSAKSVYEGTIILQNNVAKSADVALAVKALNTKINPDDYNALLSKILEIKRNVGKDIVSIKPYFIYSSDDEKLYNVIDFYGKYTDKKPVSDRLCISVKTRNKRTFPILRNALVKYLSKNDYFQQLNGSRIEQLKMQKKTMEKELLAIDSLERLEYFQANKKINSIQMEGGLL
;
A
#
# COMPACT_ATOMS: atom_id res chain seq x y z
N MET A 1 -40.69 -59.56 47.98
CA MET A 1 -39.90 -59.76 46.76
C MET A 1 -39.24 -58.45 46.50
N ASP A 2 -38.15 -58.23 47.24
CA ASP A 2 -37.35 -56.97 47.19
C ASP A 2 -36.23 -57.22 46.22
N SER A 3 -36.28 -56.54 45.10
CA SER A 3 -35.15 -56.47 44.18
C SER A 3 -34.34 -55.24 44.55
N GLU A 4 -33.33 -55.45 45.39
CA GLU A 4 -32.26 -54.45 45.64
C GLU A 4 -31.57 -54.09 44.32
N ASN A 5 -31.85 -52.90 43.89
CA ASN A 5 -31.05 -52.22 42.88
C ASN A 5 -29.72 -51.80 43.56
N GLU A 6 -28.73 -52.70 43.59
CA GLU A 6 -27.36 -52.33 43.88
C GLU A 6 -26.89 -51.29 42.82
N LYS A 7 -26.96 -50.04 43.19
CA LYS A 7 -26.21 -48.98 42.51
C LYS A 7 -24.72 -49.29 42.68
N ARG A 8 -24.12 -49.96 41.70
CA ARG A 8 -22.67 -50.09 41.62
C ARG A 8 -22.08 -48.69 41.58
N GLU A 9 -21.53 -48.23 42.68
CA GLU A 9 -20.67 -47.07 42.70
C GLU A 9 -19.54 -47.37 41.73
N LEU A 10 -19.48 -46.66 40.61
CA LEU A 10 -18.40 -46.76 39.66
C LEU A 10 -17.13 -46.30 40.39
N ASP A 11 -16.31 -47.26 40.80
CA ASP A 11 -15.02 -46.97 41.43
C ASP A 11 -14.15 -46.22 40.42
N LEU A 12 -13.55 -45.14 40.85
CA LEU A 12 -12.71 -44.26 40.05
C LEU A 12 -11.61 -45.06 39.32
N LEU A 13 -11.13 -46.13 39.96
CA LEU A 13 -10.17 -47.09 39.40
C LEU A 13 -10.73 -47.85 38.19
N ASP A 14 -12.00 -48.24 38.21
CA ASP A 14 -12.65 -48.96 37.09
C ASP A 14 -12.80 -47.99 35.89
N LEU A 15 -13.06 -46.73 36.15
CA LEU A 15 -13.17 -45.70 35.10
C LEU A 15 -11.81 -45.48 34.42
N PHE A 16 -10.71 -45.40 35.18
CA PHE A 16 -9.36 -45.34 34.66
C PHE A 16 -8.99 -46.60 33.85
N ARG A 17 -9.35 -47.78 34.35
CA ARG A 17 -9.11 -49.05 33.65
C ARG A 17 -9.85 -49.11 32.32
N MET A 18 -11.10 -48.64 32.28
CA MET A 18 -11.90 -48.55 31.09
C MET A 18 -11.28 -47.59 30.07
N PHE A 19 -10.82 -46.43 30.53
CA PHE A 19 -10.16 -45.44 29.73
C PHE A 19 -8.86 -45.98 29.09
N PHE A 20 -8.00 -46.62 29.89
CA PHE A 20 -6.75 -47.20 29.35
C PHE A 20 -7.00 -48.36 28.39
N ASN A 21 -8.03 -49.18 28.64
CA ASN A 21 -8.42 -50.23 27.71
C ASN A 21 -8.94 -49.66 26.38
N TRP A 22 -9.75 -48.61 26.45
CA TRP A 22 -10.22 -47.88 25.25
C TRP A 22 -9.06 -47.24 24.48
N LEU A 23 -8.17 -46.57 25.17
CA LEU A 23 -6.98 -45.97 24.59
C LEU A 23 -6.09 -47.01 23.91
N GLY A 24 -5.85 -48.14 24.58
CA GLY A 24 -5.11 -49.29 24.03
C GLY A 24 -5.77 -49.86 22.77
N PHE A 25 -7.12 -49.94 22.76
CA PHE A 25 -7.87 -50.36 21.57
C PHE A 25 -7.69 -49.36 20.41
N CYS A 26 -7.80 -48.07 20.67
CA CYS A 26 -7.60 -47.00 19.68
C CYS A 26 -6.19 -47.06 19.07
N ILE A 27 -5.17 -47.21 19.91
CA ILE A 27 -3.75 -47.32 19.47
C ILE A 27 -3.56 -48.56 18.62
N LYS A 28 -4.04 -49.73 19.06
CA LYS A 28 -3.97 -50.99 18.28
C LYS A 28 -4.71 -50.87 16.94
N SER A 29 -5.89 -50.29 16.93
CA SER A 29 -6.67 -50.06 15.70
C SER A 29 -5.95 -49.13 14.73
N PHE A 30 -5.35 -48.06 15.24
CA PHE A 30 -4.56 -47.12 14.46
C PHE A 30 -3.33 -47.83 13.81
N PHE A 31 -2.55 -48.56 14.59
CA PHE A 31 -1.39 -49.30 14.04
C PHE A 31 -1.82 -50.40 13.05
N LYS A 32 -2.94 -51.06 13.27
CA LYS A 32 -3.48 -52.05 12.34
C LYS A 32 -3.87 -51.37 11.00
N GLY A 33 -4.49 -50.20 11.06
CA GLY A 33 -4.83 -49.41 9.89
C GLY A 33 -3.56 -48.94 9.13
N LEU A 34 -2.55 -48.48 9.86
CA LEU A 34 -1.28 -48.06 9.29
C LEU A 34 -0.57 -49.21 8.59
N LEU A 35 -0.48 -50.39 9.20
CA LEU A 35 0.10 -51.59 8.60
C LEU A 35 -0.67 -52.03 7.35
N TRP A 36 -2.02 -51.90 7.37
CA TRP A 36 -2.82 -52.20 6.19
C TRP A 36 -2.54 -51.23 5.03
N ILE A 37 -2.40 -49.95 5.30
CA ILE A 37 -2.05 -48.92 4.31
C ILE A 37 -0.67 -49.20 3.76
N LEU A 38 0.33 -49.51 4.60
CA LEU A 38 1.69 -49.91 4.15
C LEU A 38 1.66 -51.12 3.26
N LYS A 39 0.95 -52.20 3.69
CA LYS A 39 0.85 -53.43 2.88
C LYS A 39 0.14 -53.19 1.55
N PHE A 40 -0.91 -52.35 1.55
CA PHE A 40 -1.59 -51.94 0.33
C PHE A 40 -0.65 -51.13 -0.59
N SER A 41 0.09 -50.17 -0.02
CA SER A 41 1.06 -49.34 -0.76
C SER A 41 2.16 -50.20 -1.39
N PHE A 42 2.72 -51.14 -0.65
CA PHE A 42 3.73 -52.05 -1.20
C PHE A 42 3.17 -52.99 -2.28
N LYS A 43 1.95 -53.47 -2.11
CA LYS A 43 1.32 -54.34 -3.12
C LYS A 43 1.03 -53.58 -4.42
N ASN A 44 0.63 -52.28 -4.31
CA ASN A 44 0.23 -51.48 -5.46
C ASN A 44 1.25 -50.37 -5.80
N TRP A 45 2.51 -50.51 -5.37
CA TRP A 45 3.55 -49.49 -5.51
C TRP A 45 3.70 -48.94 -6.94
N LYS A 46 3.51 -49.77 -7.97
CA LYS A 46 3.60 -49.38 -9.38
C LYS A 46 2.51 -48.36 -9.75
N ILE A 47 1.28 -48.55 -9.26
CA ILE A 47 0.15 -47.65 -9.53
C ILE A 47 0.34 -46.34 -8.79
N ILE A 48 0.78 -46.42 -7.51
CA ILE A 48 1.07 -45.26 -6.71
C ILE A 48 2.18 -44.42 -7.30
N PHE A 49 3.27 -45.06 -7.71
CA PHE A 49 4.40 -44.40 -8.36
C PHE A 49 3.99 -43.72 -9.67
N ALA A 50 3.21 -44.40 -10.52
CA ALA A 50 2.68 -43.84 -11.75
C ALA A 50 1.81 -42.63 -11.48
N SER A 51 0.91 -42.68 -10.45
CA SER A 51 0.06 -41.58 -10.07
C SER A 51 0.85 -40.35 -9.56
N VAL A 52 1.92 -40.63 -8.77
CA VAL A 52 2.82 -39.56 -8.27
C VAL A 52 3.56 -38.91 -9.43
N LEU A 53 4.08 -39.71 -10.39
CA LEU A 53 4.76 -39.17 -11.57
C LEU A 53 3.84 -38.29 -12.42
N ILE A 54 2.61 -38.74 -12.64
CA ILE A 54 1.60 -37.95 -13.38
C ILE A 54 1.30 -36.66 -12.61
N GLY A 55 1.05 -36.75 -11.29
CA GLY A 55 0.78 -35.58 -10.44
C GLY A 55 1.94 -34.59 -10.42
N CYS A 56 3.18 -35.06 -10.31
CA CYS A 56 4.38 -34.23 -10.39
C CYS A 56 4.52 -33.58 -11.77
N GLY A 57 4.27 -34.33 -12.85
CA GLY A 57 4.31 -33.79 -14.21
C GLY A 57 3.30 -32.67 -14.44
N ILE A 58 2.07 -32.87 -14.00
CA ILE A 58 1.01 -31.85 -14.06
C ILE A 58 1.38 -30.63 -13.20
N SER A 59 1.82 -30.86 -11.97
CA SER A 59 2.24 -29.79 -11.06
C SER A 59 3.42 -28.98 -11.61
N PHE A 60 4.41 -29.66 -12.20
CA PHE A 60 5.55 -29.01 -12.85
C PHE A 60 5.10 -28.16 -14.04
N TYR A 61 4.20 -28.69 -14.87
CA TYR A 61 3.64 -27.95 -16.01
C TYR A 61 2.93 -26.67 -15.56
N PHE A 62 2.05 -26.75 -14.55
CA PHE A 62 1.36 -25.59 -14.02
C PHE A 62 2.29 -24.61 -13.28
N SER A 63 3.28 -25.10 -12.55
CA SER A 63 4.30 -24.29 -11.89
C SER A 63 5.13 -23.48 -12.88
N GLN A 64 5.47 -24.05 -14.02
CA GLN A 64 6.23 -23.36 -15.06
C GLN A 64 5.38 -22.26 -15.75
N SER A 65 4.06 -22.47 -15.83
CA SER A 65 3.13 -21.47 -16.37
C SER A 65 2.80 -20.34 -15.39
N ALA A 66 2.96 -20.56 -14.10
CA ALA A 66 2.74 -19.57 -13.05
C ALA A 66 3.90 -18.57 -13.00
N LYS A 67 3.88 -17.59 -13.89
CA LYS A 67 4.84 -16.48 -13.85
C LYS A 67 4.66 -15.70 -12.56
N SER A 68 5.70 -15.65 -11.74
CA SER A 68 5.70 -14.87 -10.50
C SER A 68 5.32 -13.42 -10.77
N VAL A 69 4.32 -12.92 -10.07
CA VAL A 69 3.91 -11.52 -10.11
C VAL A 69 4.38 -10.87 -8.81
N TYR A 70 5.14 -9.80 -8.95
CA TYR A 70 5.62 -8.98 -7.85
C TYR A 70 4.72 -7.77 -7.70
N GLU A 71 4.29 -7.50 -6.48
CA GLU A 71 3.56 -6.29 -6.15
C GLU A 71 4.46 -5.33 -5.38
N GLY A 72 4.42 -4.07 -5.76
CA GLY A 72 5.15 -2.99 -5.10
C GLY A 72 4.29 -1.74 -5.06
N THR A 73 4.55 -0.89 -4.07
CA THR A 73 3.83 0.36 -3.86
C THR A 73 4.74 1.56 -4.10
N ILE A 74 4.22 2.56 -4.80
CA ILE A 74 4.87 3.84 -5.03
C ILE A 74 4.02 4.91 -4.36
N ILE A 75 4.57 5.61 -3.38
CA ILE A 75 3.90 6.74 -2.76
C ILE A 75 4.33 8.00 -3.51
N LEU A 76 3.36 8.70 -4.09
CA LEU A 76 3.54 9.99 -4.72
C LEU A 76 3.06 11.07 -3.76
N GLN A 77 3.90 12.05 -3.52
CA GLN A 77 3.51 13.31 -2.88
C GLN A 77 3.32 14.36 -3.95
N ASN A 78 2.17 15.01 -3.93
CA ASN A 78 1.81 16.01 -4.91
C ASN A 78 1.36 17.30 -4.19
N ASN A 79 2.08 18.38 -4.46
CA ASN A 79 1.81 19.68 -3.84
C ASN A 79 0.95 20.60 -4.72
N VAL A 80 0.58 20.16 -5.92
CA VAL A 80 -0.07 21.02 -6.94
C VAL A 80 -1.50 20.60 -7.21
N ALA A 81 -1.73 19.29 -7.43
CA ALA A 81 -3.05 18.76 -7.76
C ALA A 81 -3.64 17.97 -6.58
N LYS A 82 -4.95 17.79 -6.57
CA LYS A 82 -5.61 16.92 -5.61
C LYS A 82 -5.27 15.47 -5.90
N SER A 83 -5.14 14.65 -4.86
CA SER A 83 -4.87 13.20 -5.01
C SER A 83 -5.91 12.49 -5.91
N ALA A 84 -7.16 12.99 -5.95
CA ALA A 84 -8.22 12.49 -6.81
C ALA A 84 -7.90 12.66 -8.31
N ASP A 85 -7.36 13.80 -8.72
CA ASP A 85 -7.04 14.08 -10.12
C ASP A 85 -5.86 13.20 -10.58
N VAL A 86 -4.85 13.05 -9.72
CA VAL A 86 -3.72 12.15 -9.99
C VAL A 86 -4.20 10.70 -10.07
N ALA A 87 -5.12 10.28 -9.19
CA ALA A 87 -5.70 8.94 -9.22
C ALA A 87 -6.45 8.66 -10.52
N LEU A 88 -7.21 9.63 -11.04
CA LEU A 88 -7.90 9.52 -12.33
C LEU A 88 -6.90 9.34 -13.49
N ALA A 89 -5.81 10.12 -13.51
CA ALA A 89 -4.77 9.98 -14.52
C ALA A 89 -4.09 8.61 -14.47
N VAL A 90 -3.79 8.11 -13.27
CA VAL A 90 -3.21 6.77 -13.09
C VAL A 90 -4.20 5.66 -13.47
N LYS A 91 -5.49 5.83 -13.14
CA LYS A 91 -6.54 4.91 -13.56
C LYS A 91 -6.66 4.84 -15.08
N ALA A 92 -6.56 5.98 -15.77
CA ALA A 92 -6.56 6.02 -17.22
C ALA A 92 -5.38 5.23 -17.82
N LEU A 93 -4.21 5.19 -17.17
CA LEU A 93 -3.11 4.31 -17.57
C LEU A 93 -3.46 2.83 -17.40
N ASN A 94 -4.13 2.47 -16.32
CA ASN A 94 -4.50 1.07 -16.08
C ASN A 94 -5.46 0.54 -17.16
N THR A 95 -6.36 1.37 -17.70
CA THR A 95 -7.24 0.98 -18.81
C THR A 95 -6.51 0.73 -20.13
N LYS A 96 -5.26 1.19 -20.24
CA LYS A 96 -4.40 0.99 -21.43
C LYS A 96 -3.51 -0.24 -21.32
N ILE A 97 -3.62 -0.99 -20.23
CA ILE A 97 -2.92 -2.26 -20.07
C ILE A 97 -3.63 -3.30 -20.91
N ASN A 98 -2.94 -3.78 -21.94
CA ASN A 98 -3.39 -4.87 -22.81
C ASN A 98 -2.30 -5.92 -22.91
N PRO A 99 -2.43 -7.06 -22.19
CA PRO A 99 -1.44 -8.14 -22.22
C PRO A 99 -1.26 -8.75 -23.63
N ASP A 100 -2.32 -8.79 -24.45
CA ASP A 100 -2.31 -9.42 -25.76
C ASP A 100 -1.43 -8.65 -26.75
N ASP A 101 -1.34 -7.33 -26.61
CA ASP A 101 -0.46 -6.46 -27.40
C ASP A 101 0.83 -6.09 -26.64
N TYR A 102 1.23 -6.91 -25.68
CA TYR A 102 2.44 -6.67 -24.87
C TYR A 102 2.53 -5.24 -24.29
N ASN A 103 1.38 -4.64 -23.98
CA ASN A 103 1.30 -3.28 -23.46
C ASN A 103 1.98 -2.22 -24.36
N ALA A 104 1.90 -2.37 -25.68
CA ALA A 104 2.57 -1.47 -26.62
C ALA A 104 2.13 -0.03 -26.47
N LEU A 105 0.81 0.21 -26.30
CA LEU A 105 0.25 1.54 -26.10
C LEU A 105 0.71 2.14 -24.77
N LEU A 106 0.67 1.36 -23.68
CA LEU A 106 1.17 1.79 -22.37
C LEU A 106 2.65 2.16 -22.43
N SER A 107 3.46 1.34 -23.11
CA SER A 107 4.89 1.57 -23.27
C SER A 107 5.18 2.87 -24.00
N LYS A 108 4.39 3.20 -25.04
CA LYS A 108 4.48 4.46 -25.78
C LYS A 108 4.11 5.65 -24.91
N ILE A 109 3.02 5.57 -24.15
CA ILE A 109 2.55 6.64 -23.27
C ILE A 109 3.56 6.92 -22.15
N LEU A 110 4.10 5.88 -21.54
CA LEU A 110 5.10 6.00 -20.47
C LEU A 110 6.54 6.24 -20.97
N GLU A 111 6.75 6.24 -22.29
CA GLU A 111 8.08 6.38 -22.91
C GLU A 111 9.10 5.34 -22.41
N ILE A 112 8.65 4.11 -22.18
CA ILE A 112 9.47 2.99 -21.73
C ILE A 112 9.70 1.97 -22.85
N LYS A 113 10.76 1.18 -22.71
CA LYS A 113 11.03 0.09 -23.67
C LYS A 113 9.90 -0.94 -23.63
N ARG A 114 9.52 -1.49 -24.79
CA ARG A 114 8.42 -2.48 -24.94
C ARG A 114 8.63 -3.72 -24.08
N ASN A 115 9.87 -4.17 -23.90
CA ASN A 115 10.17 -5.31 -23.04
C ASN A 115 9.88 -5.04 -21.55
N VAL A 116 10.02 -3.79 -21.09
CA VAL A 116 9.66 -3.35 -19.74
C VAL A 116 8.13 -3.26 -19.60
N GLY A 117 7.46 -2.69 -20.60
CA GLY A 117 5.99 -2.61 -20.62
C GLY A 117 5.30 -3.97 -20.58
N LYS A 118 5.86 -4.97 -21.27
CA LYS A 118 5.37 -6.35 -21.27
C LYS A 118 5.27 -6.96 -19.87
N ASP A 119 6.15 -6.55 -18.96
CA ASP A 119 6.19 -7.08 -17.60
C ASP A 119 5.12 -6.47 -16.69
N ILE A 120 4.48 -5.37 -17.09
CA ILE A 120 3.47 -4.66 -16.29
C ILE A 120 2.14 -5.43 -16.37
N VAL A 121 1.60 -5.78 -15.22
CA VAL A 121 0.32 -6.50 -15.09
C VAL A 121 -0.81 -5.56 -14.70
N SER A 122 -0.57 -4.65 -13.75
CA SER A 122 -1.58 -3.65 -13.36
C SER A 122 -0.93 -2.45 -12.67
N ILE A 123 -1.59 -1.30 -12.78
CA ILE A 123 -1.23 -0.05 -12.11
C ILE A 123 -2.51 0.49 -11.49
N LYS A 124 -2.63 0.45 -10.16
CA LYS A 124 -3.86 0.87 -9.47
C LYS A 124 -3.57 1.98 -8.46
N PRO A 125 -4.34 3.07 -8.50
CA PRO A 125 -4.24 4.12 -7.48
C PRO A 125 -5.02 3.72 -6.23
N TYR A 126 -4.50 4.12 -5.06
CA TYR A 126 -5.13 3.96 -3.76
C TYR A 126 -5.01 5.25 -2.97
N PHE A 127 -6.10 5.67 -2.32
CA PHE A 127 -6.05 6.80 -1.41
C PHE A 127 -5.41 6.41 -0.08
N ILE A 128 -4.65 7.33 0.48
CA ILE A 128 -4.06 7.21 1.81
C ILE A 128 -4.98 7.95 2.77
N TYR A 129 -5.42 7.29 3.82
CA TYR A 129 -6.22 7.88 4.89
C TYR A 129 -5.37 8.03 6.14
N SER A 130 -5.46 9.19 6.80
CA SER A 130 -4.79 9.37 8.09
C SER A 130 -5.52 8.54 9.14
N SER A 131 -4.77 7.73 9.88
CA SER A 131 -5.26 7.12 11.12
C SER A 131 -5.13 8.14 12.26
N ASP A 132 -6.01 8.06 13.27
CA ASP A 132 -5.94 8.93 14.45
C ASP A 132 -4.63 8.73 15.23
N ASP A 133 -3.98 7.57 15.09
CA ASP A 133 -2.59 7.35 15.45
C ASP A 133 -1.68 7.87 14.34
N GLU A 134 -0.99 8.98 14.55
CA GLU A 134 -0.18 9.74 13.59
C GLU A 134 0.84 8.91 12.76
N LYS A 135 1.00 7.61 13.02
CA LYS A 135 2.02 6.73 12.43
C LYS A 135 1.51 5.70 11.42
N LEU A 136 0.21 5.46 11.34
CA LEU A 136 -0.36 4.42 10.46
C LEU A 136 -1.22 5.03 9.37
N TYR A 137 -0.77 4.90 8.12
CA TYR A 137 -1.55 5.24 6.94
C TYR A 137 -2.30 3.99 6.46
N ASN A 138 -3.62 4.04 6.45
CA ASN A 138 -4.43 3.01 5.81
C ASN A 138 -4.54 3.30 4.32
N VAL A 139 -4.17 2.31 3.50
CA VAL A 139 -4.30 2.39 2.04
C VAL A 139 -5.59 1.68 1.64
N ILE A 140 -6.52 2.41 1.04
CA ILE A 140 -7.82 1.89 0.62
C ILE A 140 -7.97 2.03 -0.90
N ASP A 141 -8.61 1.05 -1.55
CA ASP A 141 -8.85 1.07 -3.00
C ASP A 141 -9.70 2.28 -3.39
N PHE A 142 -9.41 2.88 -4.55
CA PHE A 142 -10.15 3.98 -5.12
C PHE A 142 -11.67 3.72 -5.23
N TYR A 143 -12.07 2.45 -5.31
CA TYR A 143 -13.46 2.00 -5.33
C TYR A 143 -13.96 1.48 -3.98
N GLY A 144 -13.13 1.52 -2.95
CA GLY A 144 -13.49 1.04 -1.61
C GLY A 144 -14.68 1.83 -1.06
N LYS A 145 -15.53 1.15 -0.32
CA LYS A 145 -16.64 1.79 0.40
C LYS A 145 -16.08 2.86 1.32
N TYR A 146 -16.66 4.05 1.19
CA TYR A 146 -16.32 5.21 2.01
C TYR A 146 -16.24 4.84 3.48
N THR A 147 -15.08 5.02 4.05
CA THR A 147 -14.94 5.15 5.49
C THR A 147 -15.16 6.65 5.80
N ASP A 148 -15.67 6.98 6.98
CA ASP A 148 -15.91 8.37 7.42
C ASP A 148 -14.64 9.24 7.48
N LYS A 149 -13.49 8.66 7.10
CA LYS A 149 -12.18 9.32 7.09
C LYS A 149 -11.92 10.02 5.76
N LYS A 150 -11.44 11.26 5.84
CA LYS A 150 -11.04 12.03 4.65
C LYS A 150 -9.69 11.55 4.12
N PRO A 151 -9.54 11.37 2.80
CA PRO A 151 -8.24 11.02 2.22
C PRO A 151 -7.25 12.19 2.38
N VAL A 152 -5.99 11.84 2.56
CA VAL A 152 -4.88 12.80 2.55
C VAL A 152 -4.77 13.41 1.16
N SER A 153 -4.91 14.72 1.07
CA SER A 153 -5.07 15.43 -0.22
C SER A 153 -3.79 15.50 -1.05
N ASP A 154 -2.63 15.46 -0.40
CA ASP A 154 -1.31 15.64 -1.02
C ASP A 154 -0.58 14.32 -1.31
N ARG A 155 -1.14 13.18 -0.95
CA ARG A 155 -0.49 11.88 -1.10
C ARG A 155 -1.39 10.87 -1.76
N LEU A 156 -0.78 10.09 -2.67
CA LEU A 156 -1.43 8.98 -3.35
C LEU A 156 -0.50 7.77 -3.35
N CYS A 157 -1.05 6.60 -3.07
CA CYS A 157 -0.36 5.34 -3.19
C CYS A 157 -0.70 4.71 -4.55
N ILE A 158 0.29 4.25 -5.29
CA ILE A 158 0.11 3.51 -6.54
C ILE A 158 0.63 2.10 -6.33
N SER A 159 -0.26 1.11 -6.36
CA SER A 159 0.13 -0.29 -6.40
C SER A 159 0.43 -0.68 -7.84
N VAL A 160 1.58 -1.29 -8.02
CA VAL A 160 2.05 -1.79 -9.31
C VAL A 160 2.30 -3.28 -9.21
N LYS A 161 1.70 -4.05 -10.13
CA LYS A 161 1.99 -5.47 -10.29
C LYS A 161 2.81 -5.67 -11.55
N THR A 162 3.97 -6.33 -11.41
CA THR A 162 4.90 -6.61 -12.51
C THR A 162 5.46 -8.01 -12.43
N ARG A 163 5.83 -8.56 -13.58
CA ARG A 163 6.49 -9.88 -13.67
C ARG A 163 7.99 -9.83 -13.37
N ASN A 164 8.58 -8.63 -13.33
CA ASN A 164 10.02 -8.46 -13.13
C ASN A 164 10.29 -7.35 -12.10
N LYS A 165 11.01 -7.67 -11.03
CA LYS A 165 11.37 -6.71 -9.98
C LYS A 165 12.15 -5.50 -10.50
N ARG A 166 12.98 -5.67 -11.52
CA ARG A 166 13.79 -4.59 -12.12
C ARG A 166 12.95 -3.52 -12.82
N THR A 167 11.68 -3.79 -13.07
CA THR A 167 10.75 -2.84 -13.71
C THR A 167 10.32 -1.71 -12.77
N PHE A 168 10.31 -1.92 -11.44
CA PHE A 168 9.82 -0.93 -10.48
C PHE A 168 10.52 0.44 -10.57
N PRO A 169 11.86 0.56 -10.53
CA PRO A 169 12.52 1.86 -10.59
C PRO A 169 12.30 2.58 -11.92
N ILE A 170 12.24 1.81 -13.02
CA ILE A 170 11.98 2.37 -14.35
C ILE A 170 10.56 2.92 -14.41
N LEU A 171 9.59 2.16 -13.90
CA LEU A 171 8.18 2.55 -13.90
C LEU A 171 7.92 3.75 -12.98
N ARG A 172 8.57 3.80 -11.81
CA ARG A 172 8.50 4.97 -10.92
C ARG A 172 8.88 6.25 -11.67
N ASN A 173 10.03 6.26 -12.34
CA ASN A 173 10.51 7.42 -13.07
C ASN A 173 9.59 7.76 -14.27
N ALA A 174 9.10 6.74 -14.96
CA ALA A 174 8.18 6.90 -16.07
C ALA A 174 6.82 7.49 -15.64
N LEU A 175 6.28 7.06 -14.51
CA LEU A 175 5.03 7.60 -13.94
C LEU A 175 5.21 9.08 -13.54
N VAL A 176 6.29 9.43 -12.87
CA VAL A 176 6.58 10.82 -12.51
C VAL A 176 6.69 11.68 -13.76
N LYS A 177 7.40 11.20 -14.78
CA LYS A 177 7.57 11.91 -16.07
C LYS A 177 6.22 12.06 -16.79
N TYR A 178 5.40 11.02 -16.83
CA TYR A 178 4.06 11.06 -17.41
C TYR A 178 3.17 12.12 -16.74
N LEU A 179 3.13 12.13 -15.42
CA LEU A 179 2.34 13.10 -14.67
C LEU A 179 2.86 14.52 -14.86
N SER A 180 4.18 14.72 -14.88
CA SER A 180 4.78 16.03 -15.09
C SER A 180 4.59 16.59 -16.51
N LYS A 181 4.43 15.74 -17.51
CA LYS A 181 4.15 16.13 -18.91
C LYS A 181 2.67 16.35 -19.23
N ASN A 182 1.77 15.96 -18.33
CA ASN A 182 0.35 16.13 -18.54
C ASN A 182 -0.02 17.62 -18.51
N ASP A 183 -0.66 18.11 -19.59
CA ASP A 183 -1.00 19.52 -19.76
C ASP A 183 -1.82 20.09 -18.61
N TYR A 184 -2.76 19.30 -18.08
CA TYR A 184 -3.55 19.70 -16.93
C TYR A 184 -2.69 20.02 -15.71
N PHE A 185 -1.75 19.13 -15.37
CA PHE A 185 -0.85 19.34 -14.23
C PHE A 185 0.17 20.44 -14.49
N GLN A 186 0.57 20.65 -15.74
CA GLN A 186 1.45 21.77 -16.12
C GLN A 186 0.73 23.12 -15.95
N GLN A 187 -0.53 23.21 -16.38
CA GLN A 187 -1.34 24.42 -16.20
C GLN A 187 -1.56 24.74 -14.72
N LEU A 188 -1.93 23.73 -13.90
CA LEU A 188 -2.07 23.92 -12.45
C LEU A 188 -0.78 24.39 -11.80
N ASN A 189 0.35 23.81 -12.20
CA ASN A 189 1.66 24.22 -11.66
C ASN A 189 2.04 25.64 -12.11
N GLY A 190 1.77 25.99 -13.36
CA GLY A 190 1.97 27.35 -13.90
C GLY A 190 1.17 28.39 -13.08
N SER A 191 -0.13 28.17 -12.91
CA SER A 191 -0.99 29.05 -12.11
C SER A 191 -0.50 29.21 -10.66
N ARG A 192 -0.05 28.11 -10.04
CA ARG A 192 0.51 28.14 -8.69
C ARG A 192 1.80 28.96 -8.61
N ILE A 193 2.69 28.79 -9.59
CA ILE A 193 3.95 29.56 -9.66
C ILE A 193 3.63 31.04 -9.79
N GLU A 194 2.65 31.43 -10.60
CA GLU A 194 2.22 32.83 -10.74
C GLU A 194 1.65 33.39 -9.43
N GLN A 195 0.78 32.61 -8.76
CA GLN A 195 0.25 33.02 -7.44
C GLN A 195 1.37 33.22 -6.41
N LEU A 196 2.34 32.29 -6.35
CA LEU A 196 3.48 32.43 -5.43
C LEU A 196 4.35 33.65 -5.77
N LYS A 197 4.54 33.96 -7.06
CA LYS A 197 5.26 35.19 -7.48
C LYS A 197 4.51 36.44 -7.06
N MET A 198 3.18 36.46 -7.20
CA MET A 198 2.38 37.59 -6.73
C MET A 198 2.44 37.74 -5.21
N GLN A 199 2.30 36.65 -4.46
CA GLN A 199 2.41 36.67 -3.00
C GLN A 199 3.77 37.19 -2.55
N LYS A 200 4.87 36.69 -3.17
CA LYS A 200 6.22 37.18 -2.91
C LYS A 200 6.33 38.68 -3.12
N LYS A 201 5.84 39.19 -4.26
CA LYS A 201 5.86 40.62 -4.57
C LYS A 201 5.04 41.46 -3.58
N THR A 202 3.91 40.94 -3.10
CA THR A 202 3.10 41.59 -2.09
C THR A 202 3.83 41.66 -0.74
N MET A 203 4.41 40.52 -0.30
CA MET A 203 5.22 40.49 0.93
C MET A 203 6.44 41.41 0.86
N GLU A 204 7.11 41.50 -0.29
CA GLU A 204 8.22 42.44 -0.49
C GLU A 204 7.76 43.92 -0.33
N LYS A 205 6.61 44.27 -0.87
CA LYS A 205 6.01 45.62 -0.68
C LYS A 205 5.61 45.90 0.77
N GLU A 206 5.02 44.91 1.44
CA GLU A 206 4.66 45.02 2.86
C GLU A 206 5.88 45.21 3.75
N LEU A 207 6.95 44.48 3.45
CA LEU A 207 8.22 44.59 4.16
C LEU A 207 8.84 45.98 3.99
N LEU A 208 8.82 46.53 2.76
CA LEU A 208 9.29 47.91 2.50
C LEU A 208 8.41 48.96 3.23
N ALA A 209 7.11 48.73 3.31
CA ALA A 209 6.23 49.58 4.04
C ALA A 209 6.53 49.56 5.55
N ILE A 210 6.75 48.41 6.12
CA ILE A 210 7.16 48.23 7.52
C ILE A 210 8.49 48.96 7.80
N ASP A 211 9.50 48.73 6.96
CA ASP A 211 10.82 49.40 7.09
C ASP A 211 10.67 50.93 7.05
N SER A 212 9.79 51.44 6.19
CA SER A 212 9.54 52.88 6.10
C SER A 212 8.82 53.42 7.36
N LEU A 213 7.87 52.68 7.94
CA LEU A 213 7.19 53.04 9.18
C LEU A 213 8.17 53.01 10.37
N GLU A 214 9.01 52.02 10.48
CA GLU A 214 10.03 51.88 11.52
C GLU A 214 11.01 53.08 11.47
N ARG A 215 11.43 53.52 10.29
CA ARG A 215 12.23 54.71 10.12
C ARG A 215 11.48 55.98 10.59
N LEU A 216 10.22 56.13 10.23
CA LEU A 216 9.42 57.29 10.66
C LEU A 216 9.26 57.33 12.19
N GLU A 217 8.99 56.22 12.84
CA GLU A 217 8.94 56.11 14.30
C GLU A 217 10.28 56.51 14.94
N TYR A 218 11.40 55.98 14.40
CA TYR A 218 12.73 56.31 14.90
C TYR A 218 13.03 57.80 14.78
N PHE A 219 12.69 58.46 13.66
CA PHE A 219 12.88 59.88 13.47
C PHE A 219 11.96 60.72 14.37
N GLN A 220 10.73 60.33 14.58
CA GLN A 220 9.82 61.01 15.47
C GLN A 220 10.24 60.87 16.95
N ALA A 221 10.69 59.72 17.37
CA ALA A 221 11.23 59.49 18.72
C ALA A 221 12.46 60.35 18.98
N ASN A 222 13.40 60.41 18.02
CA ASN A 222 14.60 61.24 18.13
C ASN A 222 14.28 62.75 18.14
N LYS A 223 13.27 63.22 17.37
CA LYS A 223 12.82 64.60 17.36
C LYS A 223 12.21 64.97 18.73
N LYS A 224 11.45 64.05 19.35
CA LYS A 224 10.87 64.26 20.66
C LYS A 224 11.91 64.30 21.78
N ILE A 225 12.95 63.49 21.70
CA ILE A 225 14.08 63.52 22.64
C ILE A 225 14.87 64.80 22.54
N ASN A 226 15.17 65.29 21.31
CA ASN A 226 15.88 66.53 21.10
C ASN A 226 15.09 67.78 21.54
N SER A 227 13.73 67.76 21.41
CA SER A 227 12.90 68.85 21.93
C SER A 227 12.89 68.93 23.47
N ILE A 228 12.88 67.79 24.14
CA ILE A 228 12.93 67.71 25.60
C ILE A 228 14.32 68.19 26.13
N GLN A 229 15.39 67.91 25.41
CA GLN A 229 16.74 68.36 25.78
C GLN A 229 16.89 69.89 25.61
N MET A 230 16.21 70.51 24.63
CA MET A 230 16.21 71.96 24.45
C MET A 230 15.38 72.71 25.49
N GLU A 231 14.27 72.15 25.95
CA GLU A 231 13.47 72.75 27.02
C GLU A 231 14.10 72.59 28.42
N GLY A 232 14.87 71.49 28.65
CA GLY A 232 15.55 71.27 29.94
C GLY A 232 16.87 71.99 30.11
N GLY A 233 17.35 72.75 29.11
CA GLY A 233 18.59 73.49 29.15
C GLY A 233 18.48 74.99 29.43
N LEU A 234 17.29 75.43 29.83
CA LEU A 234 17.02 76.87 30.20
C LEU A 234 16.53 76.99 31.65
N LEU A 235 17.25 76.40 32.60
CA LEU A 235 17.07 76.68 34.04
C LEU A 235 18.46 76.90 34.66
#